data_4a7df7c7448401cbfd1fdfd3cd45a20d
#
_entry.id   4a7df7c7448401cbfd1fdfd3cd45a20d
#
_cell.length_a   1.000
_cell.length_b   1.000
_cell.length_c   1.000
_cell.angle_alpha   90.00
_cell.angle_beta   90.00
_cell.angle_gamma   90.00
#
_symmetry.space_group_name_H-M   'P 1'
#
loop_
_entity.id
_entity.type
_entity.pdbx_description
1 polymer ?
#
loop_
_entity_poly.entity_id
_entity_poly.type
_entity_poly.pdbx_seq_one_letter_code
_entity_poly.pdbx_strand_id
1 'polypeptide(L)' 'MRASRGEIKIEEVLIKNEIPFQEEYSFPGLVAPSGRPLRFDFAVFDDSGNLDFLIEY' A
#
# COMPACT_ATOMS: atom_id res chain seq x y z
N MET A 1 9.46 -12.78 -2.04
CA MET A 1 9.94 -12.19 -0.77
C MET A 1 8.84 -12.28 0.27
N ARG A 2 9.20 -12.64 1.49
CA ARG A 2 8.21 -12.68 2.56
C ARG A 2 7.95 -11.30 3.12
N ALA A 3 6.69 -10.99 3.38
CA ALA A 3 6.33 -9.78 4.11
C ALA A 3 6.86 -9.85 5.54
N SER A 4 7.19 -8.71 6.13
CA SER A 4 7.57 -8.63 7.54
C SER A 4 6.36 -8.93 8.42
N ARG A 5 6.62 -9.20 9.72
CA ARG A 5 5.52 -9.43 10.68
C ARG A 5 4.58 -8.24 10.77
N GLY A 6 5.12 -7.02 10.70
CA GLY A 6 4.31 -5.83 10.73
C GLY A 6 3.43 -5.69 9.50
N GLU A 7 3.98 -6.01 8.33
CA GLU A 7 3.21 -6.00 7.08
C GLU A 7 2.09 -7.03 7.12
N ILE A 8 2.35 -8.22 7.65
CA ILE A 8 1.34 -9.28 7.78
C ILE A 8 0.20 -8.81 8.69
N LYS A 9 0.51 -8.14 9.79
CA LYS A 9 -0.50 -7.63 10.71
C LYS A 9 -1.36 -6.55 10.06
N ILE A 10 -0.76 -5.66 9.29
CA ILE A 10 -1.48 -4.62 8.56
C ILE A 10 -2.43 -5.28 7.56
N GLU A 11 -1.93 -6.24 6.80
CA GLU A 11 -2.74 -6.98 5.83
C GLU A 11 -3.93 -7.67 6.51
N GLU A 12 -3.69 -8.35 7.63
CA GLU A 12 -4.75 -9.02 8.37
C GLU A 12 -5.83 -8.06 8.84
N VAL A 13 -5.45 -6.88 9.33
CA VAL A 13 -6.40 -5.87 9.77
C VAL A 13 -7.25 -5.37 8.59
N LEU A 14 -6.62 -5.12 7.45
CA LEU A 14 -7.32 -4.65 6.27
C LEU A 14 -8.31 -5.70 5.75
N ILE A 15 -7.90 -6.96 5.72
CA ILE A 15 -8.75 -8.05 5.27
C ILE A 15 -9.92 -8.25 6.24
N LYS A 16 -9.64 -8.27 7.55
CA LYS A 16 -10.65 -8.47 8.58
C LYS A 16 -11.74 -7.40 8.54
N ASN A 17 -11.38 -6.18 8.21
CA ASN A 17 -12.31 -5.06 8.14
C ASN A 17 -12.88 -4.84 6.73
N GLU A 18 -12.58 -5.75 5.80
CA GLU A 18 -13.06 -5.68 4.42
C GLU A 18 -12.69 -4.37 3.74
N ILE A 19 -11.49 -3.86 4.05
CA ILE A 19 -10.98 -2.62 3.46
C ILE A 19 -10.26 -2.94 2.17
N PRO A 20 -10.64 -2.36 1.03
CA PRO A 20 -9.93 -2.58 -0.24
C PRO A 20 -8.51 -2.03 -0.17
N PHE A 21 -7.53 -2.83 -0.56
CA PHE A 21 -6.14 -2.40 -0.55
C PHE A 21 -5.37 -3.10 -1.67
N GLN A 22 -4.20 -2.54 -1.98
CA GLN A 22 -3.27 -3.13 -2.93
C GLN A 22 -1.87 -3.09 -2.33
N GLU A 23 -1.16 -4.22 -2.41
CA GLU A 23 0.21 -4.32 -1.92
C GLU A 23 1.21 -3.84 -2.97
N GLU A 24 2.34 -3.34 -2.50
CA GLU A 24 3.44 -2.89 -3.35
C GLU A 24 2.99 -1.90 -4.42
N TYR A 25 2.28 -0.88 -3.97
CA TYR A 25 1.74 0.12 -4.87
C TYR A 25 2.81 1.14 -5.26
N SER A 26 2.87 1.48 -6.53
CA SER A 26 3.74 2.54 -7.02
C SER A 26 2.96 3.49 -7.91
N PHE A 27 3.39 4.77 -7.91
CA PHE A 27 2.76 5.78 -8.75
C PHE A 27 3.59 5.99 -10.01
N PRO A 28 3.02 5.77 -11.20
CA PRO A 28 3.68 6.14 -12.45
C PRO A 28 3.95 7.65 -12.47
N GLY A 29 5.16 8.02 -12.81
CA GLY A 29 5.53 9.43 -12.88
C GLY A 29 5.97 10.08 -11.59
N LEU A 30 5.75 9.42 -10.44
CA LEU A 30 6.25 9.90 -9.16
C LEU A 30 7.53 9.17 -8.84
N VAL A 31 8.65 9.88 -8.92
CA VAL A 31 9.97 9.26 -8.72
C VAL A 31 10.73 9.95 -7.59
N ALA A 32 11.56 9.17 -6.92
CA ALA A 32 12.49 9.70 -5.94
C ALA A 32 13.61 10.50 -6.63
N PRO A 33 14.37 11.33 -5.89
CA PRO A 33 15.50 12.05 -6.47
C PRO A 33 16.52 11.16 -7.19
N SER A 34 16.59 9.88 -6.82
CA SER A 34 17.44 8.89 -7.48
C SER A 34 16.91 8.43 -8.83
N GLY A 35 15.72 8.86 -9.24
CA GLY A 35 15.07 8.42 -10.46
C GLY A 35 14.27 7.13 -10.34
N ARG A 36 14.22 6.52 -9.15
CA ARG A 36 13.45 5.30 -8.92
C ARG A 36 11.99 5.64 -8.61
N PRO A 37 11.04 4.83 -9.09
CA PRO A 37 9.64 5.02 -8.73
C PRO A 37 9.45 4.93 -7.21
N LEU A 38 8.62 5.81 -6.66
CA LEU A 38 8.23 5.73 -5.26
C LEU A 38 7.29 4.55 -5.08
N ARG A 39 7.59 3.72 -4.08
CA ARG A 39 6.80 2.54 -3.76
C ARG A 39 6.30 2.62 -2.34
N PHE A 40 5.08 2.16 -2.15
CA PHE A 40 4.45 2.07 -0.85
C PHE A 40 4.04 0.62 -0.59
N ASP A 41 4.10 0.20 0.67
CA ASP A 41 3.79 -1.18 1.01
C ASP A 41 2.31 -1.49 0.79
N PHE A 42 1.43 -0.54 1.08
CA PHE A 42 0.00 -0.70 0.87
C PHE A 42 -0.61 0.59 0.37
N ALA A 43 -1.56 0.46 -0.54
CA ALA A 43 -2.46 1.54 -0.92
C ALA A 43 -3.87 1.14 -0.48
N VAL A 44 -4.52 1.99 0.30
CA VAL A 44 -5.86 1.73 0.82
C VAL A 44 -6.86 2.59 0.07
N PHE A 45 -7.94 1.97 -0.37
CA PHE A 45 -8.97 2.61 -1.18
C PHE A 45 -10.26 2.77 -0.38
N ASP A 46 -11.04 3.79 -0.73
CA ASP A 46 -12.34 4.01 -0.13
C ASP A 46 -13.42 3.16 -0.82
N ASP A 47 -14.67 3.28 -0.34
CA ASP A 47 -15.79 2.52 -0.89
C ASP A 47 -16.10 2.87 -2.34
N SER A 48 -15.67 4.03 -2.80
CA SER A 48 -15.86 4.47 -4.18
C SER A 48 -14.73 4.04 -5.11
N GLY A 49 -13.71 3.39 -4.57
CA GLY A 49 -12.55 2.94 -5.33
C GLY A 49 -11.48 4.01 -5.49
N ASN A 50 -11.60 5.14 -4.80
CA ASN A 50 -10.59 6.19 -4.82
C ASN A 50 -9.51 5.90 -3.78
N LEU A 51 -8.28 6.34 -4.07
CA LEU A 51 -7.18 6.20 -3.14
C LEU A 51 -7.44 7.03 -1.88
N ASP A 52 -7.46 6.37 -0.72
CA ASP A 52 -7.70 7.02 0.55
C ASP A 52 -6.39 7.40 1.23
N PHE A 53 -5.52 6.44 1.47
CA PHE A 53 -4.21 6.72 2.05
C PHE A 53 -3.20 5.63 1.67
N LEU A 54 -1.93 5.95 1.92
CA LEU A 54 -0.81 5.07 1.64
C LEU A 54 -0.14 4.67 2.95
N ILE A 55 0.32 3.42 3.01
CA ILE A 55 1.04 2.92 4.16
C ILE A 55 2.45 2.53 3.72
N GLU A 56 3.43 3.06 4.42
CA GLU A 56 4.82 2.68 4.28
C GLU A 56 5.27 2.10 5.62
N TYR A 57 5.68 0.87 5.59
CA TYR A 57 6.11 0.16 6.81
C TYR A 57 7.62 0.20 6.98
#